data_e22cf5d1a9526c5d06b5b63eb45e6d53
#
_entry.id   e22cf5d1a9526c5d06b5b63eb45e6d53
#
_cell.length_a   1.000
_cell.length_b   1.000
_cell.length_c   1.000
_cell.angle_alpha   90.00
_cell.angle_beta   90.00
_cell.angle_gamma   90.00
#
_symmetry.space_group_name_H-M   'P 1'
#
loop_
_entity.id
_entity.type
_entity.pdbx_description
1 polymer ?
#
loop_
_entity_poly.entity_id
_entity_poly.type
_entity_poly.pdbx_seq_one_letter_code
_entity_poly.pdbx_strand_id
1 'polypeptide(L)'
;MLETATEYLYDDTMIVPSFVGDNALIIGNGESRDWYKPCHQTILTPSVTTWGCNALYRDGPVDNLVATDHNMEQEIYASGYAKKHTCWFTDWNILPGDIADTFLMGYDIPKEFVFQNSQIGRTSCVIQGKDPALVQEKLNEAIKMNPDRDVADLRMKMEKDVGIWITWVDEDDSVINFDFPRGWSAGNSAMHLACQNTAKKVYLLGFDLSIFVQPLNNVYKGTQNYLPANAIGFNPVNWVEQMQTTFVEFRNVQFYWVDTKLKEKVHYSNLEYITKEDLCEELQII
;
A
#
# COMPACT_ATOMS: atom_id res chain seq x y z
N MET A 1 -14.77 -26.93 18.52
CA MET A 1 -13.35 -27.26 18.32
C MET A 1 -12.75 -26.03 17.68
N LEU A 2 -11.95 -25.32 18.43
CA LEU A 2 -11.21 -24.13 17.96
C LEU A 2 -10.00 -24.65 17.17
N GLU A 3 -9.94 -24.34 15.88
CA GLU A 3 -8.75 -24.63 15.09
C GLU A 3 -7.63 -23.70 15.55
N THR A 4 -6.52 -24.33 15.86
CA THR A 4 -5.30 -23.73 16.36
C THR A 4 -4.67 -22.85 15.27
N ALA A 5 -4.35 -21.61 15.65
CA ALA A 5 -3.54 -20.71 14.85
C ALA A 5 -2.22 -21.43 14.47
N THR A 6 -1.92 -21.45 13.19
CA THR A 6 -0.65 -21.93 12.67
C THR A 6 0.43 -20.95 13.10
N GLU A 7 1.32 -21.37 14.00
CA GLU A 7 2.56 -20.66 14.29
C GLU A 7 3.39 -20.59 13.00
N TYR A 8 3.55 -19.41 12.45
CA TYR A 8 4.54 -19.16 11.43
C TYR A 8 5.92 -19.22 12.08
N LEU A 9 6.67 -20.26 11.77
CA LEU A 9 8.09 -20.34 12.10
C LEU A 9 8.81 -19.25 11.31
N TYR A 10 9.29 -18.23 12.01
CA TYR A 10 10.19 -17.25 11.44
C TYR A 10 11.51 -17.95 11.11
N ASP A 11 11.88 -17.94 9.85
CA ASP A 11 13.22 -18.34 9.41
C ASP A 11 14.20 -17.23 9.83
N ASP A 12 15.22 -17.58 10.61
CA ASP A 12 16.23 -16.66 11.15
C ASP A 12 17.09 -15.99 10.07
N THR A 13 16.87 -16.31 8.79
CA THR A 13 17.53 -15.69 7.63
C THR A 13 16.76 -14.53 7.02
N MET A 14 15.50 -14.25 7.45
CA MET A 14 14.81 -13.06 7.04
C MET A 14 15.58 -11.82 7.48
N ILE A 15 15.80 -10.90 6.54
CA ILE A 15 16.19 -9.51 6.85
C ILE A 15 15.03 -8.93 7.65
N VAL A 16 15.10 -9.04 8.97
CA VAL A 16 14.16 -8.36 9.84
C VAL A 16 14.44 -6.87 9.63
N PRO A 17 13.48 -6.09 9.09
CA PRO A 17 13.65 -4.66 8.98
C PRO A 17 14.09 -4.16 10.35
N SER A 18 15.15 -3.37 10.42
CA SER A 18 15.62 -2.81 11.68
C SER A 18 14.59 -1.79 12.17
N PHE A 19 13.59 -2.26 12.92
CA PHE A 19 12.65 -1.39 13.62
C PHE A 19 13.40 -0.70 14.75
N VAL A 20 13.94 0.45 14.45
CA VAL A 20 14.63 1.28 15.41
C VAL A 20 13.72 2.46 15.74
N GLY A 21 12.75 2.23 16.64
CA GLY A 21 12.02 3.34 17.19
C GLY A 21 10.58 3.07 17.63
N ASP A 22 10.21 3.70 18.73
CA ASP A 22 8.85 3.66 19.26
C ASP A 22 7.87 4.58 18.49
N ASN A 23 8.36 5.37 17.52
CA ASN A 23 7.58 6.37 16.79
C ASN A 23 7.54 6.04 15.28
N ALA A 24 6.39 6.23 14.65
CA ALA A 24 6.24 6.05 13.21
C ALA A 24 5.63 7.29 12.57
N LEU A 25 6.23 7.77 11.47
CA LEU A 25 5.64 8.77 10.59
C LEU A 25 5.08 8.07 9.35
N ILE A 26 3.77 8.05 9.24
CA ILE A 26 3.06 7.48 8.08
C ILE A 26 2.77 8.58 7.08
N ILE A 27 3.27 8.44 5.86
CA ILE A 27 3.22 9.47 4.83
C ILE A 27 2.26 9.03 3.73
N GLY A 28 1.06 9.58 3.76
CA GLY A 28 0.03 9.43 2.73
C GLY A 28 0.28 10.33 1.53
N ASN A 29 -0.66 10.35 0.58
CA ASN A 29 -0.52 11.09 -0.68
C ASN A 29 -1.42 12.34 -0.78
N GLY A 30 -2.04 12.77 0.31
CA GLY A 30 -2.82 14.00 0.37
C GLY A 30 -1.96 15.26 0.26
N GLU A 31 -2.53 16.34 -0.28
CA GLU A 31 -1.81 17.59 -0.57
C GLU A 31 -1.37 18.36 0.69
N SER A 32 -1.91 18.04 1.88
CA SER A 32 -1.43 18.63 3.14
C SER A 32 0.05 18.36 3.41
N ARG A 33 0.64 17.36 2.73
CA ARG A 33 2.07 17.05 2.82
C ARG A 33 2.95 17.66 1.73
N ASP A 34 2.45 18.52 0.86
CA ASP A 34 3.23 19.08 -0.27
C ASP A 34 4.56 19.71 0.17
N TRP A 35 4.62 20.19 1.39
CA TRP A 35 5.83 20.74 2.00
C TRP A 35 6.84 19.69 2.40
N TYR A 36 6.42 18.41 2.56
CA TYR A 36 7.28 17.32 3.05
C TYR A 36 7.64 16.36 1.90
N LYS A 37 8.94 16.20 1.67
CA LYS A 37 9.51 15.21 0.75
C LYS A 37 10.69 14.54 1.42
N PRO A 38 10.75 13.20 1.49
CA PRO A 38 11.82 12.48 2.19
C PRO A 38 13.24 12.83 1.75
N CYS A 39 13.43 13.25 0.49
CA CYS A 39 14.75 13.67 -0.01
C CYS A 39 15.16 15.09 0.39
N HIS A 40 14.24 15.91 0.93
CA HIS A 40 14.50 17.32 1.25
C HIS A 40 14.44 17.62 2.76
N GLN A 41 13.64 16.87 3.50
CA GLN A 41 13.50 17.05 4.94
C GLN A 41 14.22 15.97 5.71
N THR A 42 14.84 16.36 6.82
CA THR A 42 15.51 15.44 7.74
C THR A 42 14.75 15.43 9.07
N ILE A 43 14.49 14.25 9.58
CA ILE A 43 13.95 14.04 10.92
C ILE A 43 15.15 13.85 11.87
N LEU A 44 15.29 14.76 12.84
CA LEU A 44 16.39 14.70 13.79
C LEU A 44 16.07 13.91 15.05
N THR A 45 14.76 13.72 15.35
CA THR A 45 14.35 12.91 16.50
C THR A 45 14.79 11.46 16.30
N PRO A 46 15.63 10.92 17.17
CA PRO A 46 16.01 9.52 17.13
C PRO A 46 14.77 8.62 17.24
N SER A 47 14.85 7.42 16.69
CA SER A 47 13.80 6.41 16.83
C SER A 47 12.46 6.71 16.12
N VAL A 48 12.45 7.51 15.09
CA VAL A 48 11.31 7.66 14.17
C VAL A 48 11.52 6.79 12.94
N THR A 49 10.59 5.88 12.68
CA THR A 49 10.56 5.06 11.47
C THR A 49 9.59 5.68 10.46
N THR A 50 10.03 5.88 9.23
CA THR A 50 9.21 6.45 8.16
C THR A 50 8.53 5.35 7.35
N TRP A 51 7.22 5.51 7.15
CA TRP A 51 6.39 4.61 6.37
C TRP A 51 5.73 5.39 5.25
N GLY A 52 6.05 5.04 4.02
CA GLY A 52 5.47 5.64 2.84
C GLY A 52 4.44 4.74 2.17
N CYS A 53 3.65 5.32 1.26
CA CYS A 53 2.73 4.54 0.45
C CYS A 53 2.84 4.86 -1.04
N ASN A 54 2.70 3.81 -1.85
CA ASN A 54 2.62 3.89 -3.30
C ASN A 54 3.79 4.70 -3.93
N ALA A 55 3.50 5.80 -4.63
CA ALA A 55 4.50 6.57 -5.37
C ALA A 55 5.43 7.43 -4.51
N LEU A 56 5.37 7.36 -3.18
CA LEU A 56 6.24 8.17 -2.32
C LEU A 56 7.74 7.98 -2.60
N TYR A 57 8.13 6.79 -3.07
CA TYR A 57 9.51 6.49 -3.47
C TYR A 57 10.07 7.47 -4.52
N ARG A 58 9.19 8.13 -5.30
CA ARG A 58 9.58 9.17 -6.29
C ARG A 58 10.07 10.45 -5.62
N ASP A 59 9.63 10.72 -4.38
CA ASP A 59 10.03 11.90 -3.58
C ASP A 59 11.24 11.62 -2.68
N GLY A 60 11.69 10.37 -2.57
CA GLY A 60 12.86 9.99 -1.80
C GLY A 60 12.68 8.67 -1.03
N PRO A 61 13.75 8.18 -0.41
CA PRO A 61 13.71 6.94 0.35
C PRO A 61 12.95 7.10 1.67
N VAL A 62 12.28 6.02 2.07
CA VAL A 62 11.69 5.83 3.40
C VAL A 62 12.13 4.48 3.96
N ASP A 63 12.02 4.30 5.27
CA ASP A 63 12.41 3.03 5.90
C ASP A 63 11.53 1.88 5.45
N ASN A 64 10.22 2.15 5.25
CA ASN A 64 9.25 1.17 4.79
C ASN A 64 8.32 1.78 3.74
N LEU A 65 8.22 1.17 2.57
CA LEU A 65 7.28 1.58 1.52
C LEU A 65 6.21 0.51 1.34
N VAL A 66 4.94 0.91 1.42
CA VAL A 66 3.79 -0.01 1.30
C VAL A 66 3.06 0.24 -0.02
N ALA A 67 2.79 -0.82 -0.77
CA ALA A 67 1.95 -0.77 -1.96
C ALA A 67 0.95 -1.92 -1.94
N THR A 68 -0.27 -1.62 -2.38
CA THR A 68 -1.39 -2.57 -2.41
C THR A 68 -1.98 -2.73 -3.82
N ASP A 69 -1.58 -1.88 -4.75
CA ASP A 69 -2.03 -1.92 -6.14
C ASP A 69 -0.95 -2.54 -7.01
N HIS A 70 -1.28 -3.61 -7.74
CA HIS A 70 -0.34 -4.35 -8.59
C HIS A 70 0.42 -3.46 -9.59
N ASN A 71 -0.23 -2.44 -10.19
CA ASN A 71 0.45 -1.51 -11.11
C ASN A 71 1.50 -0.66 -10.38
N MET A 72 1.24 -0.32 -9.13
CA MET A 72 2.17 0.44 -8.31
C MET A 72 3.32 -0.43 -7.82
N GLU A 73 3.04 -1.66 -7.41
CA GLU A 73 4.06 -2.65 -7.04
C GLU A 73 5.00 -2.91 -8.21
N GLN A 74 4.44 -3.09 -9.43
CA GLN A 74 5.22 -3.25 -10.66
C GLN A 74 6.11 -2.03 -10.94
N GLU A 75 5.59 -0.82 -10.79
CA GLU A 75 6.36 0.41 -10.99
C GLU A 75 7.51 0.53 -9.99
N ILE A 76 7.25 0.29 -8.69
CA ILE A 76 8.26 0.33 -7.64
C ILE A 76 9.35 -0.71 -7.92
N TYR A 77 8.97 -1.92 -8.28
CA TYR A 77 9.89 -3.00 -8.58
C TYR A 77 10.76 -2.68 -9.80
N ALA A 78 10.14 -2.25 -10.90
CA ALA A 78 10.82 -1.88 -12.14
C ALA A 78 11.80 -0.71 -11.96
N SER A 79 11.53 0.20 -11.01
CA SER A 79 12.44 1.30 -10.70
C SER A 79 13.75 0.86 -10.02
N GLY A 80 13.81 -0.39 -9.52
CA GLY A 80 14.91 -0.92 -8.72
C GLY A 80 14.91 -0.42 -7.27
N TYR A 81 13.86 0.28 -6.83
CA TYR A 81 13.75 0.77 -5.45
C TYR A 81 13.74 -0.38 -4.44
N ALA A 82 12.97 -1.43 -4.71
CA ALA A 82 12.84 -2.62 -3.86
C ALA A 82 14.15 -3.40 -3.65
N LYS A 83 15.15 -3.21 -4.52
CA LYS A 83 16.49 -3.80 -4.35
C LYS A 83 17.35 -3.12 -3.27
N LYS A 84 16.93 -1.96 -2.79
CA LYS A 84 17.72 -1.12 -1.89
C LYS A 84 16.96 -0.69 -0.64
N HIS A 85 15.63 -0.78 -0.66
CA HIS A 85 14.76 -0.27 0.37
C HIS A 85 13.65 -1.27 0.68
N THR A 86 13.29 -1.39 1.93
CA THR A 86 12.22 -2.29 2.37
C THR A 86 10.89 -1.89 1.76
N CYS A 87 10.26 -2.82 1.05
CA CYS A 87 8.95 -2.68 0.46
C CYS A 87 8.00 -3.73 1.00
N TRP A 88 6.79 -3.33 1.31
CA TRP A 88 5.71 -4.19 1.75
C TRP A 88 4.68 -4.25 0.63
N PHE A 89 4.52 -5.41 0.01
CA PHE A 89 3.61 -5.62 -1.11
C PHE A 89 2.50 -6.59 -0.74
N THR A 90 1.29 -6.28 -1.20
CA THR A 90 0.17 -7.21 -1.10
C THR A 90 0.43 -8.42 -2.00
N ASP A 91 0.29 -9.61 -1.48
CA ASP A 91 0.37 -10.81 -2.30
C ASP A 91 -0.93 -10.97 -3.14
N TRP A 92 -0.81 -10.77 -4.43
CA TRP A 92 -1.88 -10.97 -5.41
C TRP A 92 -1.99 -12.40 -5.91
N ASN A 93 -1.29 -13.31 -5.33
CA ASN A 93 -1.15 -14.68 -5.77
C ASN A 93 -2.51 -15.41 -5.85
N ILE A 94 -3.11 -15.42 -7.04
CA ILE A 94 -4.36 -16.13 -7.35
C ILE A 94 -4.16 -17.02 -8.57
N LEU A 95 -3.02 -17.66 -8.72
CA LEU A 95 -2.86 -18.62 -9.79
C LEU A 95 -3.11 -20.03 -9.26
N PRO A 96 -4.15 -20.72 -9.75
CA PRO A 96 -4.15 -22.18 -9.77
C PRO A 96 -2.90 -22.66 -10.50
N GLY A 97 -2.25 -23.71 -9.99
CA GLY A 97 -0.96 -24.18 -10.53
C GLY A 97 -0.96 -24.50 -12.03
N ASP A 98 -2.09 -24.99 -12.56
CA ASP A 98 -2.32 -25.26 -13.98
C ASP A 98 -2.36 -24.01 -14.86
N ILE A 99 -2.68 -22.85 -14.29
CA ILE A 99 -2.70 -21.57 -15.00
C ILE A 99 -1.31 -20.93 -15.00
N ALA A 100 -0.49 -21.18 -13.98
CA ALA A 100 0.86 -20.64 -13.89
C ALA A 100 1.73 -21.06 -15.07
N ASP A 101 1.70 -22.33 -15.45
CA ASP A 101 2.46 -22.85 -16.60
C ASP A 101 1.96 -22.24 -17.91
N THR A 102 0.65 -22.10 -18.09
CA THR A 102 0.05 -21.45 -19.26
C THR A 102 0.40 -19.98 -19.30
N PHE A 103 0.44 -19.32 -18.16
CA PHE A 103 0.82 -17.92 -18.03
C PHE A 103 2.28 -17.69 -18.42
N LEU A 104 3.20 -18.50 -17.90
CA LEU A 104 4.63 -18.39 -18.22
C LEU A 104 4.94 -18.68 -19.70
N MET A 105 4.11 -19.49 -20.38
CA MET A 105 4.28 -19.82 -21.78
C MET A 105 3.53 -18.90 -22.75
N GLY A 106 2.50 -18.20 -22.32
CA GLY A 106 1.55 -17.48 -23.17
C GLY A 106 1.68 -15.95 -23.17
N TYR A 107 2.46 -15.37 -22.26
CA TYR A 107 2.60 -13.92 -22.15
C TYR A 107 4.02 -13.47 -22.41
N ASP A 108 4.14 -12.39 -23.20
CA ASP A 108 5.42 -11.68 -23.40
C ASP A 108 5.75 -10.85 -22.16
N ILE A 109 6.16 -11.53 -21.10
CA ILE A 109 6.58 -10.90 -19.86
C ILE A 109 8.03 -10.46 -20.07
N PRO A 110 8.37 -9.18 -19.83
CA PRO A 110 9.75 -8.73 -19.88
C PRO A 110 10.64 -9.62 -19.02
N LYS A 111 11.77 -10.07 -19.58
CA LYS A 111 12.64 -11.04 -18.89
C LYS A 111 13.19 -10.53 -17.56
N GLU A 112 13.29 -9.22 -17.40
CA GLU A 112 13.67 -8.56 -16.16
C GLU A 112 12.66 -8.72 -15.02
N PHE A 113 11.43 -9.13 -15.32
CA PHE A 113 10.36 -9.42 -14.35
C PHE A 113 10.07 -10.91 -14.18
N VAL A 114 10.73 -11.75 -14.99
CA VAL A 114 10.52 -13.20 -14.91
C VAL A 114 11.83 -13.86 -14.51
N PHE A 115 11.85 -14.35 -13.31
CA PHE A 115 12.85 -15.29 -12.88
C PHE A 115 12.23 -16.68 -12.85
N GLN A 116 12.95 -17.67 -13.33
CA GLN A 116 12.44 -19.03 -13.31
C GLN A 116 12.28 -19.51 -11.87
N ASN A 117 11.06 -19.81 -11.52
CA ASN A 117 10.79 -20.49 -10.29
C ASN A 117 11.39 -21.89 -10.35
N SER A 118 12.32 -22.22 -9.49
CA SER A 118 12.70 -23.61 -9.26
C SER A 118 11.55 -24.29 -8.52
N GLN A 119 11.27 -25.54 -8.82
CA GLN A 119 10.18 -26.32 -8.19
C GLN A 119 10.27 -26.45 -6.68
N ILE A 120 11.24 -25.86 -6.02
CA ILE A 120 11.62 -26.11 -4.63
C ILE A 120 11.50 -24.86 -3.76
N GLY A 121 11.18 -23.71 -4.31
CA GLY A 121 11.06 -22.47 -3.54
C GLY A 121 10.91 -21.25 -4.42
N ARG A 122 10.37 -20.20 -3.87
CA ARG A 122 10.29 -18.91 -4.50
C ARG A 122 11.68 -18.28 -4.53
N THR A 123 12.41 -18.48 -5.60
CA THR A 123 13.71 -17.83 -5.80
C THR A 123 13.57 -16.55 -6.59
N SER A 124 12.35 -16.17 -6.97
CA SER A 124 12.17 -15.13 -7.97
C SER A 124 10.89 -14.35 -7.80
N CYS A 125 10.92 -13.14 -8.29
CA CYS A 125 9.79 -12.24 -8.28
C CYS A 125 9.20 -12.10 -9.68
N VAL A 126 7.88 -12.14 -9.77
CA VAL A 126 7.13 -11.56 -10.88
C VAL A 126 6.07 -10.65 -10.30
N ILE A 127 6.08 -9.41 -10.71
CA ILE A 127 5.01 -8.47 -10.42
C ILE A 127 4.39 -8.09 -11.75
N GLN A 128 3.17 -8.52 -11.98
CA GLN A 128 2.47 -8.18 -13.20
C GLN A 128 1.00 -7.90 -12.98
N GLY A 129 0.56 -6.78 -13.53
CA GLY A 129 -0.84 -6.51 -13.79
C GLY A 129 -1.13 -6.61 -15.27
N LYS A 130 -2.26 -7.19 -15.66
CA LYS A 130 -2.78 -7.04 -17.00
C LYS A 130 -3.38 -5.66 -17.21
N ASP A 131 -3.47 -5.30 -18.51
CA ASP A 131 -4.04 -4.03 -18.95
C ASP A 131 -5.39 -3.73 -18.27
N PRO A 132 -5.46 -2.77 -17.35
CA PRO A 132 -6.70 -2.41 -16.66
C PRO A 132 -7.80 -1.94 -17.63
N ALA A 133 -7.42 -1.39 -18.79
CA ALA A 133 -8.38 -0.95 -19.80
C ALA A 133 -9.09 -2.16 -20.42
N LEU A 134 -8.37 -3.24 -20.70
CA LEU A 134 -8.96 -4.47 -21.22
C LEU A 134 -9.89 -5.14 -20.19
N VAL A 135 -9.48 -5.16 -18.91
CA VAL A 135 -10.33 -5.66 -17.81
C VAL A 135 -11.61 -4.85 -17.72
N GLN A 136 -11.50 -3.51 -17.78
CA GLN A 136 -12.66 -2.62 -17.69
C GLN A 136 -13.58 -2.76 -18.92
N GLU A 137 -13.02 -2.92 -20.12
CA GLU A 137 -13.80 -3.19 -21.33
C GLU A 137 -14.61 -4.47 -21.19
N LYS A 138 -13.97 -5.57 -20.79
CA LYS A 138 -14.63 -6.86 -20.57
C LYS A 138 -15.67 -6.81 -19.44
N LEU A 139 -15.39 -6.07 -18.38
CA LEU A 139 -16.35 -5.84 -17.30
C LEU A 139 -17.60 -5.11 -17.82
N ASN A 140 -17.43 -4.07 -18.61
CA ASN A 140 -18.55 -3.32 -19.21
C ASN A 140 -19.42 -4.21 -20.14
N GLU A 141 -18.78 -5.08 -20.91
CA GLU A 141 -19.49 -6.08 -21.73
C GLU A 141 -20.27 -7.06 -20.84
N ALA A 142 -19.64 -7.58 -19.79
CA ALA A 142 -20.24 -8.53 -18.87
C ALA A 142 -21.45 -7.95 -18.11
N ILE A 143 -21.38 -6.69 -17.68
CA ILE A 143 -22.50 -5.97 -17.05
C ILE A 143 -23.67 -5.83 -18.00
N LYS A 144 -23.41 -5.49 -19.27
CA LYS A 144 -24.47 -5.37 -20.28
C LYS A 144 -25.20 -6.69 -20.54
N MET A 145 -24.44 -7.80 -20.51
CA MET A 145 -25.02 -9.14 -20.72
C MET A 145 -25.70 -9.71 -19.48
N ASN A 146 -25.35 -9.24 -18.30
CA ASN A 146 -25.84 -9.77 -17.02
C ASN A 146 -26.16 -8.62 -16.05
N PRO A 147 -27.21 -7.81 -16.34
CA PRO A 147 -27.50 -6.60 -15.59
C PRO A 147 -27.91 -6.87 -14.12
N ASP A 148 -28.39 -8.06 -13.81
CA ASP A 148 -28.84 -8.45 -12.48
C ASP A 148 -27.73 -9.10 -11.62
N ARG A 149 -26.52 -9.26 -12.16
CA ARG A 149 -25.40 -9.84 -11.41
C ARG A 149 -24.65 -8.79 -10.63
N ASP A 150 -24.12 -9.20 -9.47
CA ASP A 150 -23.22 -8.36 -8.68
C ASP A 150 -22.00 -7.94 -9.53
N VAL A 151 -21.77 -6.63 -9.58
CA VAL A 151 -20.66 -6.04 -10.32
C VAL A 151 -19.30 -6.48 -9.75
N ALA A 152 -19.22 -6.70 -8.44
CA ALA A 152 -18.00 -7.19 -7.80
C ALA A 152 -17.66 -8.62 -8.24
N ASP A 153 -18.65 -9.50 -8.34
CA ASP A 153 -18.48 -10.86 -8.84
C ASP A 153 -18.07 -10.88 -10.32
N LEU A 154 -18.70 -10.01 -11.12
CA LEU A 154 -18.34 -9.88 -12.54
C LEU A 154 -16.93 -9.37 -12.71
N ARG A 155 -16.51 -8.38 -11.91
CA ARG A 155 -15.15 -7.83 -11.94
C ARG A 155 -14.14 -8.91 -11.57
N MET A 156 -14.35 -9.63 -10.48
CA MET A 156 -13.46 -10.70 -10.03
C MET A 156 -13.32 -11.79 -11.09
N LYS A 157 -14.40 -12.14 -11.80
CA LYS A 157 -14.34 -13.08 -12.91
C LYS A 157 -13.54 -12.54 -14.09
N MET A 158 -13.73 -11.27 -14.48
CA MET A 158 -13.01 -10.66 -15.60
C MET A 158 -11.52 -10.50 -15.26
N GLU A 159 -11.17 -10.15 -14.05
CA GLU A 159 -9.79 -10.10 -13.60
C GLU A 159 -9.14 -11.49 -13.66
N LYS A 160 -9.88 -12.54 -13.31
CA LYS A 160 -9.43 -13.92 -13.44
C LYS A 160 -9.27 -14.37 -14.90
N ASP A 161 -10.21 -14.00 -15.76
CA ASP A 161 -10.22 -14.44 -17.16
C ASP A 161 -9.26 -13.64 -18.06
N VAL A 162 -9.01 -12.38 -17.70
CA VAL A 162 -8.24 -11.41 -18.51
C VAL A 162 -7.02 -10.86 -17.78
N GLY A 163 -7.06 -10.78 -16.46
CA GLY A 163 -5.99 -10.22 -15.63
C GLY A 163 -5.52 -11.21 -14.60
N ILE A 164 -4.29 -11.65 -14.72
CA ILE A 164 -3.62 -12.45 -13.73
C ILE A 164 -2.69 -11.53 -12.98
N TRP A 165 -2.93 -11.39 -11.67
CA TRP A 165 -2.13 -10.57 -10.79
C TRP A 165 -1.22 -11.49 -10.00
N ILE A 166 0.09 -11.33 -10.10
CA ILE A 166 1.04 -12.14 -9.36
C ILE A 166 2.04 -11.21 -8.71
N THR A 167 2.27 -11.44 -7.43
CA THR A 167 3.44 -10.91 -6.75
C THR A 167 4.26 -12.11 -6.29
N TRP A 168 5.41 -12.34 -6.94
CA TRP A 168 6.42 -13.28 -6.46
C TRP A 168 7.62 -12.49 -6.01
N VAL A 169 8.28 -12.91 -4.98
CA VAL A 169 9.38 -12.16 -4.39
C VAL A 169 10.66 -12.94 -4.55
N ASP A 170 11.69 -12.27 -5.06
CA ASP A 170 13.06 -12.76 -5.08
C ASP A 170 13.65 -12.66 -3.67
N GLU A 171 14.36 -13.68 -3.22
CA GLU A 171 15.04 -13.71 -1.92
C GLU A 171 16.09 -12.60 -1.77
N ASP A 172 16.63 -12.12 -2.89
CA ASP A 172 17.65 -11.05 -2.92
C ASP A 172 17.03 -9.64 -2.78
N ASP A 173 15.71 -9.50 -2.83
CA ASP A 173 15.02 -8.22 -2.76
C ASP A 173 14.51 -7.93 -1.34
N SER A 174 14.51 -6.66 -0.94
CA SER A 174 13.96 -6.21 0.33
C SER A 174 12.42 -6.07 0.27
N VAL A 175 11.75 -7.10 -0.24
CA VAL A 175 10.29 -7.15 -0.34
C VAL A 175 9.71 -8.12 0.68
N ILE A 176 8.74 -7.63 1.43
CA ILE A 176 7.98 -8.38 2.42
C ILE A 176 6.54 -8.47 1.93
N ASN A 177 6.06 -9.69 1.74
CA ASN A 177 4.65 -9.90 1.43
C ASN A 177 3.81 -9.84 2.69
N PHE A 178 2.67 -9.18 2.59
CA PHE A 178 1.70 -9.14 3.67
C PHE A 178 0.30 -9.47 3.15
N ASP A 179 -0.48 -10.13 3.99
CA ASP A 179 -1.88 -10.45 3.72
C ASP A 179 -2.77 -9.49 4.51
N PHE A 180 -3.54 -8.69 3.77
CA PHE A 180 -4.49 -7.76 4.35
C PHE A 180 -5.86 -7.95 3.72
N PRO A 181 -6.95 -7.57 4.41
CA PRO A 181 -8.26 -7.57 3.78
C PRO A 181 -8.22 -6.78 2.47
N ARG A 182 -8.69 -7.39 1.39
CA ARG A 182 -8.73 -6.74 0.08
C ARG A 182 -9.50 -5.43 0.15
N GLY A 183 -8.97 -4.41 -0.53
CA GLY A 183 -9.58 -3.08 -0.55
C GLY A 183 -9.06 -2.11 0.51
N TRP A 184 -8.11 -2.52 1.34
CA TRP A 184 -7.39 -1.57 2.19
C TRP A 184 -6.48 -0.68 1.35
N SER A 185 -6.48 0.62 1.67
CA SER A 185 -5.56 1.55 1.01
C SER A 185 -4.12 1.34 1.51
N ALA A 186 -3.14 1.59 0.66
CA ALA A 186 -1.73 1.47 1.03
C ALA A 186 -1.36 2.33 2.25
N GLY A 187 -1.94 3.53 2.39
CA GLY A 187 -1.72 4.38 3.56
C GLY A 187 -2.24 3.76 4.86
N ASN A 188 -3.46 3.20 4.83
CA ASN A 188 -4.04 2.53 6.00
C ASN A 188 -3.31 1.23 6.33
N SER A 189 -2.87 0.49 5.31
CA SER A 189 -2.03 -0.69 5.50
C SER A 189 -0.70 -0.32 6.15
N ALA A 190 -0.05 0.77 5.69
CA ALA A 190 1.18 1.27 6.30
C ALA A 190 1.00 1.65 7.78
N MET A 191 -0.11 2.34 8.10
CA MET A 191 -0.45 2.68 9.49
C MET A 191 -0.61 1.43 10.37
N HIS A 192 -1.36 0.45 9.89
CA HIS A 192 -1.62 -0.79 10.62
C HIS A 192 -0.33 -1.62 10.80
N LEU A 193 0.46 -1.79 9.73
CA LEU A 193 1.75 -2.48 9.78
C LEU A 193 2.71 -1.82 10.77
N ALA A 194 2.78 -0.49 10.79
CA ALA A 194 3.60 0.22 11.77
C ALA A 194 3.18 -0.10 13.22
N CYS A 195 1.88 -0.19 13.49
CA CYS A 195 1.37 -0.57 14.79
C CYS A 195 1.71 -2.03 15.15
N GLN A 196 1.56 -2.96 14.20
CA GLN A 196 1.97 -4.36 14.38
C GLN A 196 3.47 -4.48 14.68
N ASN A 197 4.27 -3.57 14.12
CA ASN A 197 5.71 -3.52 14.30
C ASN A 197 6.13 -2.60 15.46
N THR A 198 5.33 -2.57 16.53
CA THR A 198 5.65 -1.98 17.84
C THR A 198 5.67 -0.45 17.96
N ALA A 199 5.15 0.29 16.97
CA ALA A 199 5.01 1.73 17.13
C ALA A 199 4.12 2.08 18.33
N LYS A 200 4.56 3.04 19.17
CA LYS A 200 3.80 3.57 20.31
C LYS A 200 3.13 4.90 19.99
N LYS A 201 3.77 5.69 19.14
CA LYS A 201 3.23 6.93 18.59
C LYS A 201 3.23 6.85 17.07
N VAL A 202 2.12 7.21 16.46
CA VAL A 202 1.93 7.18 14.99
C VAL A 202 1.44 8.54 14.52
N TYR A 203 2.21 9.18 13.67
CA TYR A 203 1.88 10.46 13.04
C TYR A 203 1.39 10.23 11.62
N LEU A 204 0.20 10.76 11.29
CA LEU A 204 -0.47 10.57 10.00
C LEU A 204 -0.39 11.86 9.18
N LEU A 205 0.56 11.93 8.26
CA LEU A 205 0.79 13.08 7.38
C LEU A 205 0.27 12.77 5.97
N GLY A 206 -0.47 13.69 5.35
CA GLY A 206 -1.06 13.48 4.02
C GLY A 206 -2.28 12.57 4.02
N PHE A 207 -2.97 12.44 5.15
CA PHE A 207 -4.26 11.75 5.29
C PHE A 207 -5.41 12.77 5.29
N ASP A 208 -5.53 13.52 4.19
CA ASP A 208 -6.46 14.65 4.09
C ASP A 208 -7.93 14.22 4.14
N LEU A 209 -8.25 13.12 3.48
CA LEU A 209 -9.56 12.50 3.40
C LEU A 209 -10.68 13.49 3.03
N SER A 210 -10.39 14.41 2.14
CA SER A 210 -11.37 15.38 1.66
C SER A 210 -12.42 14.71 0.76
N ILE A 211 -13.70 15.07 0.97
CA ILE A 211 -14.84 14.50 0.25
C ILE A 211 -14.99 15.16 -1.11
N PHE A 212 -15.03 14.38 -2.19
CA PHE A 212 -15.40 14.81 -3.54
C PHE A 212 -14.78 16.14 -3.99
N VAL A 213 -13.49 16.36 -3.72
CA VAL A 213 -12.82 17.62 -4.07
C VAL A 213 -12.38 17.58 -5.52
N GLN A 214 -12.58 18.67 -6.22
CA GLN A 214 -12.00 18.93 -7.53
C GLN A 214 -11.15 20.21 -7.42
N PRO A 215 -9.88 20.17 -7.80
CA PRO A 215 -9.10 19.04 -8.33
C PRO A 215 -8.89 17.93 -7.31
N LEU A 216 -8.54 16.72 -7.80
CA LEU A 216 -8.24 15.56 -6.95
C LEU A 216 -7.18 15.92 -5.91
N ASN A 217 -7.46 15.66 -4.64
CA ASN A 217 -6.52 15.85 -3.55
C ASN A 217 -5.53 14.68 -3.49
N ASN A 218 -4.47 14.78 -4.27
CA ASN A 218 -3.36 13.82 -4.30
C ASN A 218 -2.14 14.47 -4.94
N VAL A 219 -0.99 14.40 -4.32
CA VAL A 219 0.26 15.03 -4.80
C VAL A 219 0.75 14.42 -6.13
N TYR A 220 0.36 13.19 -6.44
CA TYR A 220 0.74 12.50 -7.69
C TYR A 220 -0.34 12.52 -8.77
N LYS A 221 -1.43 13.28 -8.58
CA LYS A 221 -2.51 13.40 -9.58
C LYS A 221 -1.96 13.72 -10.97
N GLY A 222 -2.49 13.04 -11.98
CA GLY A 222 -2.08 13.20 -13.36
C GLY A 222 -0.76 12.54 -13.75
N THR A 223 -0.11 11.86 -12.83
CA THR A 223 1.08 11.04 -13.14
C THR A 223 0.71 9.58 -13.44
N GLN A 224 1.68 8.78 -13.86
CA GLN A 224 1.49 7.36 -14.13
C GLN A 224 0.87 6.65 -12.91
N ASN A 225 -0.07 5.75 -13.16
CA ASN A 225 -0.86 5.00 -12.17
C ASN A 225 -1.74 5.84 -11.23
N TYR A 226 -1.94 7.14 -11.55
CA TYR A 226 -2.84 8.02 -10.81
C TYR A 226 -3.89 8.66 -11.72
N LEU A 227 -5.05 8.96 -11.15
CA LEU A 227 -6.12 9.65 -11.86
C LEU A 227 -5.67 11.03 -12.35
N PRO A 228 -6.23 11.52 -13.47
CA PRO A 228 -6.01 12.88 -13.94
C PRO A 228 -6.33 13.93 -12.86
N ALA A 229 -5.63 15.06 -12.90
CA ALA A 229 -5.80 16.12 -11.91
C ALA A 229 -7.24 16.69 -11.84
N ASN A 230 -7.98 16.62 -12.95
CA ASN A 230 -9.38 17.04 -13.03
C ASN A 230 -10.39 15.95 -12.66
N ALA A 231 -9.93 14.77 -12.24
CA ALA A 231 -10.81 13.71 -11.75
C ALA A 231 -11.52 14.12 -10.46
N ILE A 232 -12.69 13.56 -10.24
CA ILE A 232 -13.41 13.71 -8.98
C ILE A 232 -12.73 12.80 -7.95
N GLY A 233 -12.46 13.33 -6.75
CA GLY A 233 -11.92 12.56 -5.65
C GLY A 233 -12.85 11.43 -5.20
N PHE A 234 -12.27 10.39 -4.62
CA PHE A 234 -13.04 9.28 -4.06
C PHE A 234 -13.80 9.70 -2.80
N ASN A 235 -14.87 8.96 -2.49
CA ASN A 235 -15.48 9.05 -1.17
C ASN A 235 -14.55 8.38 -0.15
N PRO A 236 -14.06 9.09 0.89
CA PRO A 236 -13.10 8.56 1.83
C PRO A 236 -13.72 7.67 2.94
N VAL A 237 -15.03 7.44 2.94
CA VAL A 237 -15.73 6.71 4.03
C VAL A 237 -15.05 5.38 4.32
N ASN A 238 -14.78 4.59 3.29
CA ASN A 238 -14.10 3.31 3.43
C ASN A 238 -12.70 3.46 4.08
N TRP A 239 -11.94 4.49 3.72
CA TRP A 239 -10.62 4.73 4.30
C TRP A 239 -10.70 5.19 5.76
N VAL A 240 -11.71 6.00 6.09
CA VAL A 240 -11.97 6.40 7.49
C VAL A 240 -12.31 5.17 8.33
N GLU A 241 -13.16 4.26 7.84
CA GLU A 241 -13.50 3.02 8.53
C GLU A 241 -12.28 2.11 8.77
N GLN A 242 -11.38 2.01 7.80
CA GLN A 242 -10.12 1.29 7.96
C GLN A 242 -9.23 1.90 9.05
N MET A 243 -9.12 3.23 9.10
CA MET A 243 -8.39 3.94 10.15
C MET A 243 -9.03 3.69 11.53
N GLN A 244 -10.35 3.79 11.61
CA GLN A 244 -11.10 3.53 12.84
C GLN A 244 -10.85 2.11 13.36
N THR A 245 -10.79 1.13 12.46
CA THR A 245 -10.44 -0.26 12.82
C THR A 245 -9.07 -0.30 13.48
N THR A 246 -8.07 0.36 12.92
CA THR A 246 -6.71 0.42 13.49
C THR A 246 -6.69 1.14 14.85
N PHE A 247 -7.41 2.26 15.00
CA PHE A 247 -7.49 2.96 16.29
C PHE A 247 -8.10 2.09 17.40
N VAL A 248 -9.11 1.28 17.06
CA VAL A 248 -9.77 0.39 18.02
C VAL A 248 -8.89 -0.82 18.35
N GLU A 249 -8.19 -1.37 17.39
CA GLU A 249 -7.33 -2.54 17.57
C GLU A 249 -6.09 -2.19 18.42
N PHE A 250 -5.45 -1.05 18.12
CA PHE A 250 -4.22 -0.61 18.80
C PHE A 250 -4.47 0.47 19.83
N ARG A 251 -5.27 0.17 20.87
CA ARG A 251 -5.65 1.15 21.90
C ARG A 251 -4.49 1.70 22.73
N ASN A 252 -3.36 1.01 22.72
CA ASN A 252 -2.14 1.42 23.44
C ASN A 252 -1.21 2.29 22.59
N VAL A 253 -1.55 2.50 21.31
CA VAL A 253 -0.82 3.37 20.39
C VAL A 253 -1.48 4.73 20.40
N GLN A 254 -0.70 5.80 20.54
CA GLN A 254 -1.16 7.18 20.43
C GLN A 254 -1.05 7.62 18.96
N PHE A 255 -2.15 8.06 18.38
CA PHE A 255 -2.22 8.56 17.01
C PHE A 255 -2.31 10.08 16.97
N TYR A 256 -1.57 10.69 16.05
CA TYR A 256 -1.57 12.12 15.78
C TYR A 256 -1.92 12.35 14.30
N TRP A 257 -3.08 12.95 14.06
CA TRP A 257 -3.56 13.21 12.72
C TRP A 257 -3.26 14.65 12.32
N VAL A 258 -2.35 14.81 11.34
CA VAL A 258 -1.80 16.10 10.93
C VAL A 258 -2.66 16.74 9.85
N ASP A 259 -3.10 17.97 10.07
CA ASP A 259 -3.76 18.85 9.09
C ASP A 259 -4.84 18.18 8.21
N THR A 260 -5.61 17.25 8.78
CA THR A 260 -6.68 16.58 8.03
C THR A 260 -7.72 17.57 7.47
N LYS A 261 -8.23 17.25 6.29
CA LYS A 261 -9.35 18.00 5.67
C LYS A 261 -10.72 17.37 5.93
N LEU A 262 -10.76 16.36 6.78
CA LEU A 262 -12.00 15.68 7.17
C LEU A 262 -12.95 16.67 7.85
N LYS A 263 -14.18 16.79 7.32
CA LYS A 263 -15.19 17.75 7.85
C LYS A 263 -15.70 17.35 9.21
N GLU A 264 -15.99 16.05 9.38
CA GLU A 264 -16.48 15.49 10.63
C GLU A 264 -15.37 14.66 11.26
N LYS A 265 -14.74 15.23 12.27
CA LYS A 265 -13.66 14.58 13.00
C LYS A 265 -14.18 13.39 13.79
N VAL A 266 -13.48 12.25 13.68
CA VAL A 266 -13.74 11.08 14.53
C VAL A 266 -13.07 11.27 15.90
N HIS A 267 -13.62 10.64 16.92
CA HIS A 267 -13.13 10.79 18.29
C HIS A 267 -12.78 9.43 18.91
N TYR A 268 -11.52 9.27 19.24
CA TYR A 268 -10.98 8.12 19.97
C TYR A 268 -10.08 8.62 21.09
N SER A 269 -10.02 7.88 22.20
CA SER A 269 -9.20 8.25 23.37
C SER A 269 -7.70 8.27 23.08
N ASN A 270 -7.27 7.61 22.02
CA ASN A 270 -5.89 7.50 21.56
C ASN A 270 -5.64 8.27 20.24
N LEU A 271 -6.49 9.24 19.90
CA LEU A 271 -6.35 10.06 18.70
C LEU A 271 -6.36 11.56 19.05
N GLU A 272 -5.35 12.26 18.58
CA GLU A 272 -5.23 13.71 18.64
C GLU A 272 -5.09 14.31 17.23
N TYR A 273 -5.57 15.55 17.07
CA TYR A 273 -5.42 16.33 15.84
C TYR A 273 -4.39 17.41 16.09
N ILE A 274 -3.34 17.42 15.29
CA ILE A 274 -2.22 18.35 15.41
C ILE A 274 -2.00 19.12 14.11
N THR A 275 -1.26 20.22 14.19
CA THR A 275 -0.84 21.00 13.04
C THR A 275 0.49 20.51 12.48
N LYS A 276 0.84 21.03 11.29
CA LYS A 276 2.17 20.83 10.71
C LYS A 276 3.26 21.34 11.65
N GLU A 277 3.05 22.50 12.25
CA GLU A 277 3.99 23.12 13.17
C GLU A 277 4.28 22.23 14.39
N ASP A 278 3.21 21.67 14.99
CA ASP A 278 3.33 20.71 16.09
C ASP A 278 4.13 19.46 15.68
N LEU A 279 3.87 18.91 14.47
CA LEU A 279 4.62 17.78 13.94
C LEU A 279 6.10 18.12 13.76
N CYS A 280 6.41 19.28 13.16
CA CYS A 280 7.78 19.71 12.94
C CYS A 280 8.55 19.90 14.25
N GLU A 281 7.90 20.42 15.28
CA GLU A 281 8.50 20.57 16.61
C GLU A 281 8.74 19.20 17.26
N GLU A 282 7.72 18.33 17.29
CA GLU A 282 7.78 17.01 17.93
C GLU A 282 8.84 16.10 17.30
N LEU A 283 8.92 16.08 15.96
CA LEU A 283 9.86 15.24 15.21
C LEU A 283 11.16 15.96 14.84
N GLN A 284 11.31 17.22 15.18
CA GLN A 284 12.46 18.06 14.83
C GLN A 284 12.78 17.98 13.32
N ILE A 285 11.76 18.23 12.49
CA ILE A 285 11.89 18.20 11.02
C ILE A 285 12.53 19.50 10.54
N ILE A 286 13.62 19.37 9.75
CA ILE A 286 14.35 20.48 9.15
C ILE A 286 14.46 20.34 7.63
#